data_66c7b50ddafa73497772f90f82d7ebaa
#
_entry.id   66c7b50ddafa73497772f90f82d7ebaa
#
_cell.length_a   1.000
_cell.length_b   1.000
_cell.length_c   1.000
_cell.angle_alpha   90.00
_cell.angle_beta   90.00
_cell.angle_gamma   90.00
#
_symmetry.space_group_name_H-M   'P 1'
#
loop_
_entity.id
_entity.type
_entity.pdbx_description
1 polymer ?
#
loop_
_entity_poly.entity_id
_entity_poly.type
_entity_poly.pdbx_seq_one_letter_code
_entity_poly.pdbx_strand_id
1 'polypeptide(L)'
;DEGSYVSYLEGCTAPQRDENQLHAAVVEIIVMQEAEVKYSTVQNWYPGDVNGKGGIFNFVTKRGICKGANSKLSWAQVETGSAITWKYPSTILKGDNSVSEFYSVAVTNNYQQADTGTKMIHIGKNTKSRIVSKGISAGRSENSYRGLVKILPNADNARNYTQCDSLLLGDKCGAHTFPY
;
A
#
# COMPACT_ATOMS: atom_id res chain seq x y z
N ASP A 1 17.78 -13.01 6.80
CA ASP A 1 19.22 -13.21 6.55
C ASP A 1 19.54 -12.92 5.08
N GLU A 2 20.83 -12.86 4.75
CA GLU A 2 21.30 -12.67 3.38
C GLU A 2 20.92 -13.85 2.49
N GLY A 3 20.62 -13.58 1.22
CA GLY A 3 20.23 -14.60 0.23
C GLY A 3 18.90 -15.31 0.51
N SER A 4 18.15 -14.90 1.55
CA SER A 4 16.90 -15.57 1.92
C SER A 4 15.72 -15.12 1.05
N TYR A 5 14.76 -16.04 0.89
CA TYR A 5 13.46 -15.75 0.27
C TYR A 5 12.33 -15.97 1.26
N VAL A 6 11.45 -14.97 1.37
CA VAL A 6 10.23 -15.06 2.19
C VAL A 6 9.02 -14.59 1.38
N SER A 7 7.98 -15.41 1.38
CA SER A 7 6.65 -15.02 0.89
C SER A 7 5.66 -15.12 2.05
N TYR A 8 5.02 -14.01 2.38
CA TYR A 8 4.05 -13.90 3.45
C TYR A 8 2.72 -13.42 2.90
N LEU A 9 1.64 -14.11 3.24
CA LEU A 9 0.28 -13.73 2.92
C LEU A 9 -0.53 -13.59 4.21
N GLU A 10 -1.12 -12.42 4.39
CA GLU A 10 -1.99 -12.09 5.51
C GLU A 10 -3.43 -11.84 5.00
N GLY A 11 -4.37 -12.55 5.57
CA GLY A 11 -5.80 -12.32 5.40
C GLY A 11 -6.41 -11.86 6.72
N CYS A 12 -7.10 -10.72 6.73
CA CYS A 12 -7.72 -10.18 7.92
C CYS A 12 -9.20 -9.91 7.71
N THR A 13 -10.00 -10.27 8.71
CA THR A 13 -11.43 -9.98 8.79
C THR A 13 -11.82 -9.76 10.26
N ALA A 14 -12.92 -9.08 10.51
CA ALA A 14 -13.43 -8.87 11.86
C ALA A 14 -14.94 -9.07 11.93
N PRO A 15 -15.48 -9.41 13.12
CA PRO A 15 -16.92 -9.49 13.34
C PRO A 15 -17.62 -8.16 13.06
N GLN A 16 -18.85 -8.23 12.59
CA GLN A 16 -19.73 -7.08 12.41
C GLN A 16 -20.24 -6.59 13.76
N ARG A 17 -20.13 -5.29 14.00
CA ARG A 17 -20.69 -4.62 15.19
C ARG A 17 -21.21 -3.25 14.80
N ASP A 18 -22.24 -2.76 15.50
CA ASP A 18 -22.85 -1.46 15.26
C ASP A 18 -21.99 -0.26 15.74
N GLU A 19 -20.84 -0.54 16.33
CA GLU A 19 -19.89 0.46 16.81
C GLU A 19 -18.64 0.51 15.92
N ASN A 20 -18.03 1.67 15.83
CA ASN A 20 -16.74 1.80 15.18
C ASN A 20 -15.65 1.09 15.98
N GLN A 21 -14.79 0.36 15.28
CA GLN A 21 -13.66 -0.34 15.86
C GLN A 21 -12.38 0.09 15.15
N LEU A 22 -11.30 0.22 15.91
CA LEU A 22 -9.98 0.55 15.38
C LEU A 22 -9.16 -0.73 15.20
N HIS A 23 -8.68 -0.95 13.99
CA HIS A 23 -7.57 -1.83 13.67
C HIS A 23 -6.34 -0.96 13.38
N ALA A 24 -5.32 -1.07 14.21
CA ALA A 24 -4.06 -0.37 14.02
C ALA A 24 -2.89 -1.37 13.99
N ALA A 25 -2.04 -1.26 12.99
CA ALA A 25 -0.88 -2.14 12.86
C ALA A 25 0.35 -1.40 12.34
N VAL A 26 1.52 -1.88 12.78
CA VAL A 26 2.82 -1.46 12.26
C VAL A 26 3.58 -2.70 11.82
N VAL A 27 4.13 -2.65 10.60
CA VAL A 27 4.98 -3.70 10.04
C VAL A 27 6.32 -3.09 9.65
N GLU A 28 7.42 -3.71 10.07
CA GLU A 28 8.76 -3.32 9.68
C GLU A 28 9.51 -4.49 9.05
N ILE A 29 10.11 -4.28 7.88
CA ILE A 29 10.82 -5.30 7.11
C ILE A 29 12.22 -4.79 6.75
N ILE A 30 13.23 -5.54 7.13
CA ILE A 30 14.62 -5.29 6.74
C ILE A 30 15.06 -6.39 5.78
N VAL A 31 15.38 -6.02 4.54
CA VAL A 31 15.82 -6.95 3.51
C VAL A 31 17.33 -6.83 3.36
N MET A 32 18.03 -7.92 3.66
CA MET A 32 19.49 -8.00 3.63
C MET A 32 20.00 -8.25 2.20
N GLN A 33 21.31 -8.37 2.03
CA GLN A 33 21.93 -8.61 0.74
C GLN A 33 21.37 -9.84 0.02
N GLU A 34 21.02 -9.68 -1.27
CA GLU A 34 20.49 -10.75 -2.13
C GLU A 34 19.21 -11.42 -1.63
N ALA A 35 18.60 -10.86 -0.57
CA ALA A 35 17.35 -11.41 -0.06
C ALA A 35 16.13 -10.84 -0.80
N GLU A 36 15.07 -11.64 -0.89
CA GLU A 36 13.79 -11.24 -1.48
C GLU A 36 12.65 -11.48 -0.49
N VAL A 37 11.81 -10.47 -0.31
CA VAL A 37 10.61 -10.55 0.53
C VAL A 37 9.38 -10.14 -0.29
N LYS A 38 8.36 -11.00 -0.29
CA LYS A 38 7.02 -10.69 -0.80
C LYS A 38 6.04 -10.64 0.37
N TYR A 39 5.47 -9.47 0.61
CA TYR A 39 4.48 -9.26 1.65
C TYR A 39 3.14 -8.91 1.03
N SER A 40 2.18 -9.81 1.14
CA SER A 40 0.85 -9.67 0.55
C SER A 40 -0.21 -9.59 1.63
N THR A 41 -1.19 -8.69 1.46
CA THR A 41 -2.35 -8.59 2.34
C THR A 41 -3.64 -8.56 1.55
N VAL A 42 -4.63 -9.30 2.04
CA VAL A 42 -6.02 -9.19 1.61
C VAL A 42 -6.84 -8.84 2.85
N GLN A 43 -7.36 -7.63 2.88
CA GLN A 43 -8.14 -7.12 4.00
C GLN A 43 -9.58 -6.90 3.57
N ASN A 44 -10.49 -7.62 4.24
CA ASN A 44 -11.93 -7.53 4.03
C ASN A 44 -12.61 -7.30 5.38
N TRP A 45 -12.73 -6.04 5.74
CA TRP A 45 -13.29 -5.60 7.00
C TRP A 45 -14.77 -5.25 6.87
N TYR A 46 -15.45 -5.12 8.00
CA TYR A 46 -16.81 -4.62 8.02
C TYR A 46 -16.88 -3.12 7.72
N PRO A 47 -17.62 -2.69 6.70
CA PRO A 47 -17.63 -1.28 6.27
C PRO A 47 -18.59 -0.37 7.06
N GLY A 48 -19.41 -0.92 7.94
CA GLY A 48 -20.58 -0.26 8.51
C GLY A 48 -21.89 -0.72 7.86
N ASP A 49 -23.00 -0.23 8.37
CA ASP A 49 -24.35 -0.51 7.85
C ASP A 49 -24.64 0.26 6.54
N VAL A 50 -25.84 0.09 6.02
CA VAL A 50 -26.27 0.75 4.77
C VAL A 50 -26.31 2.28 4.86
N ASN A 51 -26.31 2.84 6.07
CA ASN A 51 -26.27 4.28 6.33
C ASN A 51 -24.86 4.77 6.63
N GLY A 52 -23.84 3.89 6.59
CA GLY A 52 -22.46 4.19 6.91
C GLY A 52 -22.17 4.27 8.41
N LYS A 53 -23.04 3.70 9.28
CA LYS A 53 -22.86 3.67 10.72
C LYS A 53 -22.07 2.43 11.14
N GLY A 54 -21.15 2.60 12.10
CA GLY A 54 -20.27 1.54 12.55
C GLY A 54 -19.11 1.29 11.59
N GLY A 55 -18.57 0.09 11.61
CA GLY A 55 -17.50 -0.34 10.72
C GLY A 55 -16.09 -0.16 11.30
N ILE A 56 -15.12 -0.67 10.57
CA ILE A 56 -13.72 -0.73 11.00
C ILE A 56 -12.96 0.49 10.46
N PHE A 57 -12.19 1.13 11.35
CA PHE A 57 -11.13 2.07 10.98
C PHE A 57 -9.83 1.28 10.88
N ASN A 58 -9.31 1.13 9.68
CA ASN A 58 -8.14 0.32 9.36
C ASN A 58 -6.92 1.21 9.10
N PHE A 59 -6.11 1.44 10.13
CA PHE A 59 -4.94 2.31 10.08
C PHE A 59 -3.66 1.49 10.16
N VAL A 60 -2.94 1.37 9.05
CA VAL A 60 -1.77 0.51 8.94
C VAL A 60 -0.58 1.27 8.37
N THR A 61 0.53 1.21 9.08
CA THR A 61 1.82 1.69 8.62
C THR A 61 2.74 0.51 8.33
N LYS A 62 3.29 0.47 7.12
CA LYS A 62 4.28 -0.55 6.72
C LYS A 62 5.57 0.14 6.27
N ARG A 63 6.70 -0.30 6.80
CA ARG A 63 8.00 0.27 6.50
C ARG A 63 8.96 -0.83 6.07
N GLY A 64 9.56 -0.67 4.90
CA GLY A 64 10.57 -1.56 4.38
C GLY A 64 11.89 -0.86 4.13
N ILE A 65 12.98 -1.56 4.33
CA ILE A 65 14.29 -1.12 3.90
C ILE A 65 15.00 -2.25 3.16
N CYS A 66 15.30 -2.02 1.89
CA CYS A 66 16.23 -2.82 1.10
C CYS A 66 17.65 -2.39 1.49
N LYS A 67 18.18 -2.98 2.59
CA LYS A 67 19.44 -2.58 3.21
C LYS A 67 20.65 -3.09 2.44
N GLY A 68 20.59 -4.32 1.96
CA GLY A 68 21.68 -4.96 1.24
C GLY A 68 21.60 -4.76 -0.27
N ALA A 69 22.73 -4.94 -0.95
CA ALA A 69 22.78 -4.90 -2.42
C ALA A 69 21.96 -6.05 -3.03
N ASN A 70 21.39 -5.83 -4.22
CA ASN A 70 20.56 -6.78 -4.96
C ASN A 70 19.31 -7.26 -4.19
N SER A 71 18.95 -6.60 -3.09
CA SER A 71 17.77 -6.97 -2.30
C SER A 71 16.47 -6.57 -2.98
N LYS A 72 15.38 -7.32 -2.71
CA LYS A 72 14.08 -7.06 -3.32
C LYS A 72 12.95 -7.10 -2.29
N LEU A 73 12.08 -6.08 -2.31
CA LEU A 73 10.87 -6.01 -1.49
C LEU A 73 9.64 -5.75 -2.35
N SER A 74 8.70 -6.67 -2.32
CA SER A 74 7.42 -6.52 -3.02
C SER A 74 6.27 -6.43 -2.03
N TRP A 75 5.49 -5.35 -2.12
CA TRP A 75 4.24 -5.14 -1.41
C TRP A 75 3.07 -5.42 -2.34
N ALA A 76 2.16 -6.27 -1.94
CA ALA A 76 0.88 -6.45 -2.61
C ALA A 76 -0.26 -6.26 -1.61
N GLN A 77 -1.27 -5.49 -1.95
CA GLN A 77 -2.41 -5.27 -1.08
C GLN A 77 -3.73 -5.20 -1.83
N VAL A 78 -4.73 -5.83 -1.26
CA VAL A 78 -6.13 -5.71 -1.65
C VAL A 78 -6.89 -5.21 -0.44
N GLU A 79 -7.47 -4.02 -0.57
CA GLU A 79 -8.26 -3.37 0.47
C GLU A 79 -9.72 -3.35 0.05
N THR A 80 -10.52 -4.12 0.76
CA THR A 80 -11.98 -4.10 0.62
C THR A 80 -12.61 -4.02 1.99
N GLY A 81 -13.82 -3.50 2.08
CA GLY A 81 -14.44 -3.27 3.38
C GLY A 81 -13.82 -2.06 4.07
N SER A 82 -13.85 -2.04 5.40
CA SER A 82 -13.56 -0.89 6.26
C SER A 82 -14.46 0.32 6.02
N ALA A 83 -14.83 1.02 7.08
CA ALA A 83 -15.44 2.34 6.95
C ALA A 83 -14.40 3.36 6.46
N ILE A 84 -13.21 3.31 7.07
CA ILE A 84 -12.07 4.14 6.69
C ILE A 84 -10.81 3.26 6.62
N THR A 85 -10.12 3.31 5.50
CA THR A 85 -8.78 2.72 5.34
C THR A 85 -7.75 3.83 5.21
N TRP A 86 -6.68 3.75 6.01
CA TRP A 86 -5.51 4.61 5.90
C TRP A 86 -4.25 3.76 5.93
N LYS A 87 -3.64 3.54 4.75
CA LYS A 87 -2.58 2.54 4.62
C LYS A 87 -1.48 2.96 3.64
N TYR A 88 -0.27 3.10 4.16
CA TYR A 88 0.88 3.59 3.43
C TYR A 88 2.12 2.70 3.61
N PRO A 89 2.29 1.64 2.81
CA PRO A 89 3.56 0.96 2.70
C PRO A 89 4.64 1.88 2.16
N SER A 90 5.85 1.72 2.66
CA SER A 90 7.00 2.51 2.20
C SER A 90 8.23 1.62 2.03
N THR A 91 9.13 2.01 1.11
CA THR A 91 10.42 1.33 0.95
C THR A 91 11.55 2.34 0.80
N ILE A 92 12.62 2.12 1.57
CA ILE A 92 13.90 2.77 1.38
C ILE A 92 14.82 1.81 0.61
N LEU A 93 15.22 2.19 -0.59
CA LEU A 93 16.12 1.46 -1.47
C LEU A 93 17.54 1.93 -1.19
N LYS A 94 18.19 1.33 -0.16
CA LYS A 94 19.51 1.74 0.34
C LYS A 94 20.65 0.99 -0.33
N GLY A 95 20.48 -0.32 -0.51
CA GLY A 95 21.50 -1.15 -1.18
C GLY A 95 21.52 -0.89 -2.69
N ASP A 96 22.70 -0.96 -3.30
CA ASP A 96 22.83 -0.83 -4.74
C ASP A 96 22.10 -1.95 -5.48
N ASN A 97 21.54 -1.66 -6.64
CA ASN A 97 20.73 -2.57 -7.46
C ASN A 97 19.45 -3.08 -6.76
N SER A 98 19.08 -2.53 -5.62
CA SER A 98 17.87 -2.98 -4.93
C SER A 98 16.59 -2.60 -5.70
N VAL A 99 15.55 -3.43 -5.51
CA VAL A 99 14.28 -3.32 -6.23
C VAL A 99 13.12 -3.29 -5.25
N SER A 100 12.16 -2.40 -5.47
CA SER A 100 10.89 -2.44 -4.73
C SER A 100 9.68 -2.34 -5.65
N GLU A 101 8.68 -3.15 -5.35
CA GLU A 101 7.42 -3.18 -6.08
C GLU A 101 6.26 -2.92 -5.13
N PHE A 102 5.28 -2.16 -5.59
CA PHE A 102 4.04 -1.91 -4.88
C PHE A 102 2.84 -2.12 -5.80
N TYR A 103 2.01 -3.07 -5.46
CA TYR A 103 0.76 -3.38 -6.14
C TYR A 103 -0.40 -3.20 -5.16
N SER A 104 -1.35 -2.34 -5.50
CA SER A 104 -2.49 -2.03 -4.65
C SER A 104 -3.79 -2.02 -5.44
N VAL A 105 -4.80 -2.64 -4.87
CA VAL A 105 -6.19 -2.52 -5.31
C VAL A 105 -7.03 -2.10 -4.13
N ALA A 106 -7.75 -0.97 -4.25
CA ALA A 106 -8.72 -0.50 -3.28
C ALA A 106 -10.11 -0.50 -3.91
N VAL A 107 -11.04 -1.24 -3.29
CA VAL A 107 -12.44 -1.32 -3.75
C VAL A 107 -13.34 -0.77 -2.66
N THR A 108 -14.03 0.32 -2.96
CA THR A 108 -14.90 1.00 -2.00
C THR A 108 -16.33 1.16 -2.55
N ASN A 109 -17.30 1.08 -1.67
CA ASN A 109 -18.71 1.26 -1.99
C ASN A 109 -19.43 2.00 -0.85
N ASN A 110 -20.68 2.44 -1.10
CA ASN A 110 -21.51 3.15 -0.14
C ASN A 110 -20.79 4.40 0.42
N TYR A 111 -20.46 4.42 1.70
CA TYR A 111 -19.82 5.55 2.39
C TYR A 111 -18.35 5.28 2.76
N GLN A 112 -17.78 4.21 2.24
CA GLN A 112 -16.40 3.84 2.54
C GLN A 112 -15.40 4.89 2.03
N GLN A 113 -14.33 5.07 2.77
CA GLN A 113 -13.23 5.96 2.40
C GLN A 113 -11.91 5.18 2.46
N ALA A 114 -11.15 5.23 1.39
CA ALA A 114 -9.82 4.63 1.37
C ALA A 114 -8.78 5.68 0.96
N ASP A 115 -7.86 5.98 1.85
CA ASP A 115 -6.69 6.80 1.57
C ASP A 115 -5.45 5.89 1.63
N THR A 116 -4.97 5.51 0.46
CA THR A 116 -3.86 4.57 0.29
C THR A 116 -2.71 5.22 -0.45
N GLY A 117 -1.57 4.56 -0.47
CA GLY A 117 -0.43 5.06 -1.20
C GLY A 117 0.87 4.41 -0.81
N THR A 118 1.97 4.98 -1.30
CA THR A 118 3.29 4.44 -1.03
C THR A 118 4.37 5.50 -1.08
N LYS A 119 5.51 5.20 -0.46
CA LYS A 119 6.72 6.02 -0.56
C LYS A 119 7.88 5.15 -1.03
N MET A 120 8.55 5.58 -2.11
CA MET A 120 9.77 4.93 -2.62
C MET A 120 10.91 5.93 -2.54
N ILE A 121 11.91 5.63 -1.69
CA ILE A 121 13.07 6.51 -1.46
C ILE A 121 14.31 5.79 -1.97
N HIS A 122 14.90 6.32 -3.03
CA HIS A 122 16.10 5.79 -3.67
C HIS A 122 17.35 6.45 -3.08
N ILE A 123 18.23 5.65 -2.50
CA ILE A 123 19.52 6.08 -1.92
C ILE A 123 20.68 5.40 -2.64
N GLY A 124 20.59 4.09 -2.87
CA GLY A 124 21.61 3.32 -3.59
C GLY A 124 21.57 3.54 -5.09
N LYS A 125 22.65 3.16 -5.77
CA LYS A 125 22.79 3.25 -7.22
C LYS A 125 22.03 2.14 -7.93
N ASN A 126 21.59 2.40 -9.18
CA ASN A 126 20.90 1.45 -10.05
C ASN A 126 19.61 0.88 -9.43
N THR A 127 19.03 1.57 -8.46
CA THR A 127 17.82 1.12 -7.78
C THR A 127 16.58 1.26 -8.66
N LYS A 128 15.61 0.37 -8.49
CA LYS A 128 14.39 0.37 -9.29
C LYS A 128 13.17 0.29 -8.40
N SER A 129 12.15 1.08 -8.72
CA SER A 129 10.82 0.93 -8.10
C SER A 129 9.71 0.87 -9.13
N ARG A 130 8.68 0.09 -8.83
CA ARG A 130 7.46 0.00 -9.62
C ARG A 130 6.25 0.17 -8.71
N ILE A 131 5.37 1.07 -9.09
CA ILE A 131 4.13 1.36 -8.38
C ILE A 131 2.96 1.15 -9.32
N VAL A 132 2.02 0.27 -8.96
CA VAL A 132 0.76 0.10 -9.67
C VAL A 132 -0.36 0.15 -8.63
N SER A 133 -1.18 1.20 -8.70
CA SER A 133 -2.31 1.39 -7.80
C SER A 133 -3.60 1.51 -8.60
N LYS A 134 -4.60 0.72 -8.20
CA LYS A 134 -5.91 0.72 -8.84
C LYS A 134 -6.99 0.96 -7.79
N GLY A 135 -7.87 1.92 -8.05
CA GLY A 135 -9.01 2.26 -7.22
C GLY A 135 -10.33 2.01 -7.93
N ILE A 136 -11.30 1.44 -7.24
CA ILE A 136 -12.68 1.35 -7.70
C ILE A 136 -13.56 1.99 -6.64
N SER A 137 -14.31 3.02 -7.03
CA SER A 137 -15.25 3.72 -6.15
C SER A 137 -16.66 3.56 -6.68
N ALA A 138 -17.59 3.19 -5.80
CA ALA A 138 -19.01 3.07 -6.12
C ALA A 138 -19.88 3.72 -5.05
N GLY A 139 -21.15 3.99 -5.36
CA GLY A 139 -22.09 4.58 -4.41
C GLY A 139 -21.73 6.03 -4.05
N ARG A 140 -21.33 6.27 -2.80
CA ARG A 140 -20.86 7.56 -2.27
C ARG A 140 -19.46 7.44 -1.66
N SER A 141 -18.70 6.48 -2.12
CA SER A 141 -17.38 6.21 -1.59
C SER A 141 -16.30 7.11 -2.20
N GLU A 142 -15.18 7.23 -1.48
CA GLU A 142 -14.05 8.05 -1.88
C GLU A 142 -12.76 7.24 -1.81
N ASN A 143 -12.00 7.23 -2.90
CA ASN A 143 -10.66 6.68 -2.94
C ASN A 143 -9.64 7.79 -3.13
N SER A 144 -8.61 7.80 -2.30
CA SER A 144 -7.44 8.66 -2.45
C SER A 144 -6.17 7.83 -2.61
N TYR A 145 -5.32 8.23 -3.52
CA TYR A 145 -3.97 7.70 -3.66
C TYR A 145 -2.94 8.80 -3.42
N ARG A 146 -1.96 8.54 -2.53
CA ARG A 146 -0.81 9.43 -2.29
C ARG A 146 0.49 8.70 -2.55
N GLY A 147 1.24 9.16 -3.53
CA GLY A 147 2.50 8.56 -3.93
C GLY A 147 3.67 9.52 -3.78
N LEU A 148 4.73 9.11 -3.08
CA LEU A 148 5.99 9.84 -3.05
C LEU A 148 7.10 8.99 -3.66
N VAL A 149 7.79 9.54 -4.66
CA VAL A 149 9.04 9.00 -5.17
C VAL A 149 10.14 10.04 -4.97
N LYS A 150 11.13 9.68 -4.15
CA LYS A 150 12.28 10.55 -3.88
C LYS A 150 13.56 9.86 -4.30
N ILE A 151 14.29 10.47 -5.23
CA ILE A 151 15.60 10.01 -5.69
C ILE A 151 16.63 10.97 -5.10
N LEU A 152 17.54 10.44 -4.26
CA LEU A 152 18.59 11.26 -3.67
C LEU A 152 19.72 11.54 -4.67
N PRO A 153 20.50 12.62 -4.49
CA PRO A 153 21.52 13.03 -5.46
C PRO A 153 22.56 11.96 -5.83
N ASN A 154 22.86 11.04 -4.91
CA ASN A 154 23.85 9.97 -5.11
C ASN A 154 23.24 8.65 -5.64
N ALA A 155 21.94 8.62 -5.89
CA ALA A 155 21.24 7.44 -6.42
C ALA A 155 21.34 7.39 -7.96
N ASP A 156 22.56 7.27 -8.48
CA ASP A 156 22.81 7.21 -9.91
C ASP A 156 22.03 6.09 -10.58
N ASN A 157 21.49 6.35 -11.79
CA ASN A 157 20.70 5.40 -12.58
C ASN A 157 19.45 4.86 -11.88
N ALA A 158 18.95 5.49 -10.83
CA ALA A 158 17.70 5.11 -10.22
C ALA A 158 16.53 5.29 -11.21
N ARG A 159 15.57 4.36 -11.18
CA ARG A 159 14.41 4.38 -12.08
C ARG A 159 13.13 4.09 -11.31
N ASN A 160 12.08 4.82 -11.67
CA ASN A 160 10.73 4.57 -11.17
C ASN A 160 9.73 4.42 -12.32
N TYR A 161 8.75 3.56 -12.14
CA TYR A 161 7.54 3.51 -12.94
C TYR A 161 6.35 3.60 -11.99
N THR A 162 5.42 4.53 -12.27
CA THR A 162 4.19 4.70 -11.48
C THR A 162 2.98 4.71 -12.41
N GLN A 163 1.99 3.91 -12.06
CA GLN A 163 0.68 3.88 -12.71
C GLN A 163 -0.41 3.93 -11.64
N CYS A 164 -1.35 4.87 -11.79
CA CYS A 164 -2.54 5.00 -10.94
C CYS A 164 -3.77 5.08 -11.84
N ASP A 165 -4.67 4.12 -11.67
CA ASP A 165 -5.92 4.06 -12.40
C ASP A 165 -7.09 4.12 -11.41
N SER A 166 -8.13 4.87 -11.74
CA SER A 166 -9.36 4.95 -10.95
C SER A 166 -10.57 4.69 -11.82
N LEU A 167 -11.45 3.81 -11.34
CA LEU A 167 -12.74 3.52 -11.96
C LEU A 167 -13.85 4.04 -11.04
N LEU A 168 -14.70 4.93 -11.56
CA LEU A 168 -15.86 5.46 -10.86
C LEU A 168 -17.13 4.80 -11.38
N LEU A 169 -17.92 4.24 -10.48
CA LEU A 169 -19.18 3.57 -10.77
C LEU A 169 -20.34 4.36 -10.13
N GLY A 170 -20.84 5.36 -10.88
CA GLY A 170 -21.91 6.25 -10.46
C GLY A 170 -21.46 7.71 -10.31
N ASP A 171 -22.44 8.60 -10.02
CA ASP A 171 -22.22 10.06 -10.07
C ASP A 171 -21.89 10.67 -8.70
N LYS A 172 -21.87 9.87 -7.62
CA LYS A 172 -21.71 10.36 -6.24
C LYS A 172 -20.44 9.84 -5.56
N CYS A 173 -19.64 9.04 -6.24
CA CYS A 173 -18.35 8.57 -5.75
C CYS A 173 -17.20 9.39 -6.33
N GLY A 174 -16.06 9.38 -5.64
CA GLY A 174 -14.90 10.17 -6.04
C GLY A 174 -13.59 9.39 -6.03
N ALA A 175 -12.60 9.97 -6.71
CA ALA A 175 -11.22 9.52 -6.66
C ALA A 175 -10.27 10.71 -6.71
N HIS A 176 -9.23 10.67 -5.87
CA HIS A 176 -8.23 11.72 -5.76
C HIS A 176 -6.83 11.13 -5.87
N THR A 177 -5.95 11.78 -6.63
CA THR A 177 -4.56 11.34 -6.82
C THR A 177 -3.60 12.47 -6.48
N PHE A 178 -2.67 12.20 -5.57
CA PHE A 178 -1.67 13.14 -5.09
C PHE A 178 -0.26 12.58 -5.31
N PRO A 179 0.35 12.79 -6.48
CA PRO A 179 1.74 12.42 -6.74
C PRO A 179 2.69 13.46 -6.15
N TYR A 180 3.83 13.01 -5.55
CA TYR A 180 4.91 13.84 -5.01
C TYR A 180 6.28 13.36 -5.50
#